data_e6b01e77fc6f8be0f004f8260aca2c99
#
_entry.id   e6b01e77fc6f8be0f004f8260aca2c99
#
_cell.length_a   1.000
_cell.length_b   1.000
_cell.length_c   1.000
_cell.angle_alpha   90.00
_cell.angle_beta   90.00
_cell.angle_gamma   90.00
#
_symmetry.space_group_name_H-M   'P 1'
#
loop_
_entity.id
_entity.type
_entity.pdbx_description
1 polymer ?
#
loop_
_entity_poly.entity_id
_entity_poly.type
_entity_poly.pdbx_seq_one_letter_code
_entity_poly.pdbx_strand_id
1 'polypeptide(L)'
;MRNWTIDHVVLRGDPATKAPWEALDKLLEMPIVNAFGVPMRIELCAVDSGGGRTQDVYDYCRLRKHRGVFAIKGARDKHKPIIGRPTDQDVMKNGRTHKGGVQLWPVGTDTAKSRIYSALSRDEELEVADQQMLFSTDLEDEYFEQLCAEAYNAAKDRWDKLRKRNEALDLKVYNLACAYHPKLRLNAFQEADWAAVEAVVEPRVRDLFAEPAAEVEPDSVRAASDTESDAGDPALEQHEVEAAVIEVEPVVSALEPVEPEPRPNATGWVPRRDNWLTRR
;
A
#
# COMPACT_ATOMS: atom_id res chain seq x y z
N MET A 1 -1.36 -5.20 -14.34
CA MET A 1 -1.11 -4.39 -13.14
C MET A 1 0.38 -4.09 -13.06
N ARG A 2 0.76 -2.82 -13.21
CA ARG A 2 2.11 -2.33 -12.95
C ARG A 2 2.39 -2.30 -11.45
N ASN A 3 3.63 -2.39 -11.07
CA ASN A 3 4.02 -2.17 -9.68
C ASN A 3 5.33 -1.38 -9.61
N TRP A 4 5.42 -0.52 -8.61
CA TRP A 4 6.59 0.32 -8.34
C TRP A 4 7.21 -0.10 -7.02
N THR A 5 8.53 -0.28 -7.00
CA THR A 5 9.29 -0.30 -5.76
C THR A 5 9.81 1.11 -5.53
N ILE A 6 9.27 1.76 -4.52
CA ILE A 6 9.55 3.17 -4.22
C ILE A 6 10.83 3.28 -3.40
N ASP A 7 10.97 2.42 -2.38
CA ASP A 7 12.07 2.49 -1.42
C ASP A 7 12.38 1.11 -0.82
N HIS A 8 13.57 0.97 -0.27
CA HIS A 8 14.05 -0.19 0.48
C HIS A 8 14.80 0.26 1.74
N VAL A 9 14.14 0.20 2.88
CA VAL A 9 14.66 0.70 4.16
C VAL A 9 15.11 -0.44 5.05
N VAL A 10 16.34 -0.37 5.56
CA VAL A 10 16.88 -1.32 6.53
C VAL A 10 16.79 -0.73 7.94
N LEU A 11 15.84 -1.19 8.73
CA LEU A 11 15.71 -0.83 10.14
C LEU A 11 16.65 -1.71 10.98
N ARG A 12 17.60 -1.09 11.65
CA ARG A 12 18.58 -1.80 12.49
C ARG A 12 18.06 -1.92 13.93
N GLY A 13 18.37 -3.01 14.58
CA GLY A 13 18.02 -3.25 15.99
C GLY A 13 17.64 -4.70 16.29
N ASP A 14 17.55 -5.03 17.57
CA ASP A 14 17.05 -6.33 18.02
C ASP A 14 15.52 -6.33 18.10
N PRO A 15 14.82 -7.18 17.34
CA PRO A 15 13.36 -7.29 17.39
C PRO A 15 12.77 -7.69 18.76
N ALA A 16 13.60 -8.12 19.71
CA ALA A 16 13.18 -8.32 21.08
C ALA A 16 12.95 -6.98 21.84
N THR A 17 13.54 -5.90 21.34
CA THR A 17 13.40 -4.55 21.91
C THR A 17 12.30 -3.77 21.19
N LYS A 18 11.89 -2.63 21.77
CA LYS A 18 10.87 -1.79 21.17
C LYS A 18 11.36 -0.95 20.01
N ALA A 19 12.65 -0.60 19.98
CA ALA A 19 13.20 0.40 19.09
C ALA A 19 12.95 0.11 17.57
N PRO A 20 13.20 -1.09 17.01
CA PRO A 20 12.91 -1.34 15.60
C PRO A 20 11.41 -1.30 15.28
N TRP A 21 10.55 -1.67 16.23
CA TRP A 21 9.09 -1.59 16.05
C TRP A 21 8.58 -0.16 16.05
N GLU A 22 9.14 0.70 16.91
CA GLU A 22 8.83 2.13 16.93
C GLU A 22 9.35 2.83 15.66
N ALA A 23 10.50 2.40 15.15
CA ALA A 23 11.01 2.89 13.87
C ALA A 23 10.11 2.47 12.70
N LEU A 24 9.60 1.22 12.71
CA LEU A 24 8.63 0.77 11.73
C LEU A 24 7.31 1.53 11.83
N ASP A 25 6.83 1.85 13.04
CA ASP A 25 5.64 2.67 13.23
C ASP A 25 5.78 4.06 12.60
N LYS A 26 6.92 4.71 12.81
CA LYS A 26 7.21 6.03 12.19
C LYS A 26 7.22 5.93 10.66
N LEU A 27 7.81 4.86 10.11
CA LEU A 27 7.81 4.64 8.65
C LEU A 27 6.39 4.44 8.11
N LEU A 28 5.55 3.68 8.82
CA LEU A 28 4.15 3.44 8.42
C LEU A 28 3.26 4.68 8.55
N GLU A 29 3.64 5.63 9.39
CA GLU A 29 2.94 6.90 9.60
C GLU A 29 3.37 8.00 8.63
N MET A 30 4.55 7.85 8.02
CA MET A 30 5.09 8.85 7.12
C MET A 30 4.24 8.96 5.85
N PRO A 31 3.73 10.13 5.52
CA PRO A 31 2.97 10.32 4.29
C PRO A 31 3.91 10.24 3.08
N ILE A 32 3.48 9.50 2.07
CA ILE A 32 4.15 9.44 0.76
C ILE A 32 3.40 10.40 -0.16
N VAL A 33 4.05 11.51 -0.52
CA VAL A 33 3.42 12.52 -1.37
C VAL A 33 3.53 12.08 -2.83
N ASN A 34 2.39 12.03 -3.54
CA ASN A 34 2.37 11.70 -4.96
C ASN A 34 2.77 12.90 -5.85
N ALA A 35 2.84 12.69 -7.16
CA ALA A 35 3.22 13.73 -8.13
C ALA A 35 2.29 14.96 -8.14
N PHE A 36 1.08 14.83 -7.62
CA PHE A 36 0.10 15.91 -7.51
C PHE A 36 0.12 16.63 -6.15
N GLY A 37 1.07 16.28 -5.27
CA GLY A 37 1.15 16.86 -3.92
C GLY A 37 0.16 16.27 -2.91
N VAL A 38 -0.56 15.20 -3.27
CA VAL A 38 -1.52 14.54 -2.37
C VAL A 38 -0.79 13.56 -1.47
N PRO A 39 -0.93 13.66 -0.14
CA PRO A 39 -0.33 12.71 0.78
C PRO A 39 -1.07 11.36 0.73
N MET A 40 -0.34 10.32 0.43
CA MET A 40 -0.81 8.94 0.43
C MET A 40 -0.26 8.22 1.67
N ARG A 41 -0.96 7.19 2.10
CA ARG A 41 -0.54 6.36 3.24
C ARG A 41 -0.30 4.92 2.81
N ILE A 42 0.42 4.19 3.65
CA ILE A 42 0.59 2.75 3.50
C ILE A 42 -0.70 2.06 3.94
N GLU A 43 -1.41 1.42 3.01
CA GLU A 43 -2.70 0.77 3.26
C GLU A 43 -2.58 -0.60 3.93
N LEU A 44 -1.49 -1.33 3.64
CA LEU A 44 -1.21 -2.64 4.22
C LEU A 44 0.28 -2.81 4.49
N CYS A 45 0.59 -3.50 5.57
CA CYS A 45 1.94 -3.92 5.93
C CYS A 45 1.93 -5.39 6.34
N ALA A 46 2.60 -6.23 5.55
CA ALA A 46 2.79 -7.64 5.86
C ALA A 46 4.11 -7.83 6.63
N VAL A 47 4.05 -8.49 7.77
CA VAL A 47 5.23 -8.78 8.61
C VAL A 47 5.47 -10.28 8.68
N ASP A 48 6.66 -10.72 8.22
CA ASP A 48 7.01 -12.15 8.27
C ASP A 48 7.21 -12.64 9.71
N SER A 49 6.55 -13.73 10.04
CA SER A 49 6.63 -14.40 11.33
C SER A 49 7.46 -15.70 11.28
N GLY A 50 8.13 -15.96 10.16
CA GLY A 50 8.87 -17.21 9.92
C GLY A 50 10.16 -17.38 10.73
N GLY A 51 10.66 -16.33 11.33
CA GLY A 51 11.91 -16.32 12.12
C GLY A 51 11.73 -16.68 13.59
N GLY A 52 12.81 -16.52 14.36
CA GLY A 52 12.86 -16.87 15.80
C GLY A 52 12.05 -15.94 16.72
N ARG A 53 11.44 -14.87 16.20
CA ARG A 53 10.70 -13.86 16.96
C ARG A 53 9.19 -13.87 16.66
N THR A 54 8.62 -15.01 16.37
CA THR A 54 7.22 -15.20 15.99
C THR A 54 6.23 -14.50 16.93
N GLN A 55 6.41 -14.63 18.25
CA GLN A 55 5.50 -14.03 19.22
C GLN A 55 5.60 -12.51 19.30
N ASP A 56 6.77 -11.93 19.07
CA ASP A 56 6.95 -10.48 18.99
C ASP A 56 6.27 -9.91 17.74
N VAL A 57 6.38 -10.60 16.59
CA VAL A 57 5.66 -10.28 15.36
C VAL A 57 4.14 -10.37 15.57
N TYR A 58 3.67 -11.43 16.21
CA TYR A 58 2.23 -11.61 16.47
C TYR A 58 1.68 -10.51 17.38
N ASP A 59 2.39 -10.15 18.43
CA ASP A 59 1.97 -9.06 19.33
C ASP A 59 1.98 -7.71 18.61
N TYR A 60 3.00 -7.44 17.81
CA TYR A 60 3.07 -6.24 16.98
C TYR A 60 1.89 -6.12 16.02
N CYS A 61 1.60 -7.18 15.25
CA CYS A 61 0.49 -7.22 14.30
C CYS A 61 -0.87 -7.13 15.00
N ARG A 62 -1.06 -7.82 16.14
CA ARG A 62 -2.29 -7.77 16.93
C ARG A 62 -2.66 -6.34 17.34
N LEU A 63 -1.68 -5.59 17.83
CA LEU A 63 -1.87 -4.22 18.29
C LEU A 63 -2.15 -3.23 17.15
N ARG A 64 -1.72 -3.57 15.91
CA ARG A 64 -1.80 -2.68 14.73
C ARG A 64 -2.72 -3.20 13.63
N LYS A 65 -3.56 -4.18 13.93
CA LYS A 65 -4.53 -4.75 12.98
C LYS A 65 -5.41 -3.67 12.34
N HIS A 66 -5.85 -2.68 13.14
CA HIS A 66 -6.67 -1.56 12.68
C HIS A 66 -5.95 -0.67 11.66
N ARG A 67 -4.62 -0.67 11.64
CA ARG A 67 -3.75 0.08 10.70
C ARG A 67 -3.38 -0.73 9.45
N GLY A 68 -3.96 -1.91 9.26
CA GLY A 68 -3.64 -2.78 8.12
C GLY A 68 -2.34 -3.56 8.26
N VAL A 69 -1.80 -3.71 9.48
CA VAL A 69 -0.62 -4.55 9.74
C VAL A 69 -1.07 -5.97 10.04
N PHE A 70 -0.48 -6.95 9.36
CA PHE A 70 -0.85 -8.36 9.51
C PHE A 70 0.35 -9.30 9.42
N ALA A 71 0.24 -10.44 10.11
CA ALA A 71 1.29 -11.45 10.15
C ALA A 71 1.17 -12.38 8.94
N ILE A 72 2.31 -12.68 8.34
CA ILE A 72 2.42 -13.64 7.23
C ILE A 72 3.44 -14.72 7.56
N LYS A 73 3.37 -15.81 6.81
CA LYS A 73 4.38 -16.87 6.80
C LYS A 73 4.42 -17.55 5.44
N GLY A 74 5.62 -17.79 4.91
CA GLY A 74 5.79 -18.59 3.71
C GLY A 74 5.16 -19.96 3.84
N ALA A 75 4.36 -20.39 2.87
CA ALA A 75 3.78 -21.72 2.81
C ALA A 75 4.89 -22.74 2.50
N ARG A 76 4.81 -23.90 3.15
CA ARG A 76 5.76 -25.00 2.90
C ARG A 76 5.48 -25.73 1.60
N ASP A 77 4.19 -25.85 1.26
CA ASP A 77 3.75 -26.57 0.08
C ASP A 77 3.86 -25.67 -1.17
N LYS A 78 4.18 -26.30 -2.29
CA LYS A 78 4.24 -25.64 -3.60
C LYS A 78 2.86 -25.34 -4.16
N HIS A 79 2.85 -24.48 -5.18
CA HIS A 79 1.64 -24.13 -5.93
C HIS A 79 0.50 -23.58 -5.09
N LYS A 80 0.81 -23.06 -3.89
CA LYS A 80 -0.17 -22.35 -3.08
C LYS A 80 -0.49 -20.98 -3.70
N PRO A 81 -1.72 -20.48 -3.51
CA PRO A 81 -2.05 -19.11 -3.96
C PRO A 81 -1.12 -18.09 -3.30
N ILE A 82 -0.89 -16.96 -3.98
CA ILE A 82 0.00 -15.89 -3.51
C ILE A 82 -0.32 -15.48 -2.07
N ILE A 83 -1.62 -15.41 -1.74
CA ILE A 83 -2.08 -15.32 -0.35
C ILE A 83 -3.16 -16.37 -0.11
N GLY A 84 -3.05 -17.13 0.96
CA GLY A 84 -3.99 -18.17 1.35
C GLY A 84 -5.02 -17.68 2.37
N ARG A 85 -5.86 -18.58 2.86
CA ARG A 85 -6.81 -18.29 3.93
C ARG A 85 -6.09 -18.16 5.25
N PRO A 86 -6.40 -17.16 6.07
CA PRO A 86 -5.73 -16.98 7.36
C PRO A 86 -6.16 -18.04 8.36
N THR A 87 -5.29 -18.27 9.33
CA THR A 87 -5.58 -19.07 10.52
C THR A 87 -5.39 -18.23 11.78
N ASP A 88 -6.26 -18.38 12.74
CA ASP A 88 -6.12 -17.68 14.01
C ASP A 88 -4.98 -18.30 14.84
N GLN A 89 -4.13 -17.44 15.39
CA GLN A 89 -3.00 -17.83 16.21
C GLN A 89 -3.09 -17.19 17.58
N ASP A 90 -2.69 -17.94 18.59
CA ASP A 90 -2.58 -17.42 19.95
C ASP A 90 -1.35 -16.54 20.11
N VAL A 91 -1.50 -15.44 20.81
CA VAL A 91 -0.42 -14.49 21.09
C VAL A 91 -0.04 -14.59 22.57
N MET A 92 1.19 -15.01 22.84
CA MET A 92 1.74 -15.04 24.19
C MET A 92 2.62 -13.82 24.42
N LYS A 93 2.25 -12.98 25.40
CA LYS A 93 3.03 -11.79 25.78
C LYS A 93 2.93 -11.54 27.28
N ASN A 94 4.06 -11.35 27.93
CA ASN A 94 4.16 -11.07 29.36
C ASN A 94 3.36 -12.05 30.25
N GLY A 95 3.45 -13.35 29.97
CA GLY A 95 2.75 -14.39 30.71
C GLY A 95 1.24 -14.47 30.47
N ARG A 96 0.71 -13.68 29.52
CA ARG A 96 -0.71 -13.73 29.12
C ARG A 96 -0.85 -14.33 27.73
N THR A 97 -1.89 -15.14 27.57
CA THR A 97 -2.27 -15.70 26.26
C THR A 97 -3.52 -15.01 25.74
N HIS A 98 -3.41 -14.40 24.56
CA HIS A 98 -4.55 -13.86 23.82
C HIS A 98 -4.96 -14.89 22.78
N LYS A 99 -6.02 -15.64 23.03
CA LYS A 99 -6.53 -16.68 22.14
C LYS A 99 -7.03 -16.06 20.82
N GLY A 100 -6.62 -16.66 19.71
CA GLY A 100 -6.97 -16.14 18.39
C GLY A 100 -6.55 -14.67 18.18
N GLY A 101 -5.50 -14.22 18.89
CA GLY A 101 -5.14 -12.81 18.96
C GLY A 101 -4.66 -12.20 17.65
N VAL A 102 -4.18 -13.02 16.70
CA VAL A 102 -3.71 -12.59 15.39
C VAL A 102 -4.10 -13.57 14.30
N GLN A 103 -4.38 -13.06 13.11
CA GLN A 103 -4.56 -13.86 11.90
C GLN A 103 -3.22 -14.02 11.19
N LEU A 104 -2.80 -15.27 10.98
CA LEU A 104 -1.62 -15.63 10.22
C LEU A 104 -2.01 -16.00 8.80
N TRP A 105 -1.48 -15.26 7.83
CA TRP A 105 -1.76 -15.45 6.42
C TRP A 105 -0.63 -16.25 5.75
N PRO A 106 -0.91 -17.44 5.19
CA PRO A 106 0.10 -18.18 4.44
C PRO A 106 0.33 -17.52 3.08
N VAL A 107 1.61 -17.39 2.69
CA VAL A 107 2.03 -16.82 1.40
C VAL A 107 2.63 -17.92 0.54
N GLY A 108 2.09 -18.11 -0.67
CA GLY A 108 2.64 -19.01 -1.68
C GLY A 108 3.88 -18.42 -2.31
N THR A 109 5.02 -18.53 -1.63
CA THR A 109 6.30 -17.91 -2.03
C THR A 109 6.77 -18.42 -3.39
N ASP A 110 6.60 -19.72 -3.67
CA ASP A 110 6.93 -20.34 -4.95
C ASP A 110 6.15 -19.69 -6.11
N THR A 111 4.84 -19.60 -5.99
CA THR A 111 3.96 -18.97 -6.97
C THR A 111 4.29 -17.49 -7.16
N ALA A 112 4.55 -16.78 -6.06
CA ALA A 112 4.90 -15.36 -6.10
C ALA A 112 6.25 -15.13 -6.79
N LYS A 113 7.29 -15.93 -6.45
CA LYS A 113 8.60 -15.86 -7.10
C LYS A 113 8.51 -16.13 -8.60
N SER A 114 7.79 -17.17 -9.01
CA SER A 114 7.56 -17.49 -10.42
C SER A 114 6.94 -16.31 -11.16
N ARG A 115 5.97 -15.63 -10.57
CA ARG A 115 5.33 -14.45 -11.16
C ARG A 115 6.30 -13.26 -11.25
N ILE A 116 7.08 -12.99 -10.20
CA ILE A 116 8.06 -11.91 -10.15
C ILE A 116 9.12 -12.11 -11.24
N TYR A 117 9.75 -13.29 -11.28
CA TYR A 117 10.80 -13.57 -12.27
C TYR A 117 10.27 -13.61 -13.70
N SER A 118 9.05 -14.12 -13.90
CA SER A 118 8.40 -14.08 -15.21
C SER A 118 8.15 -12.65 -15.70
N ALA A 119 7.79 -11.73 -14.80
CA ALA A 119 7.61 -10.32 -15.16
C ALA A 119 8.95 -9.64 -15.45
N LEU A 120 9.99 -9.90 -14.64
CA LEU A 120 11.33 -9.35 -14.86
C LEU A 120 11.96 -9.84 -16.20
N SER A 121 11.74 -11.12 -16.55
CA SER A 121 12.30 -11.69 -17.78
C SER A 121 11.66 -11.15 -19.06
N ARG A 122 10.41 -10.69 -18.98
CA ARG A 122 9.64 -10.22 -20.14
C ARG A 122 9.58 -8.70 -20.26
N ASP A 123 10.24 -7.97 -19.36
CA ASP A 123 10.14 -6.51 -19.33
C ASP A 123 10.65 -5.85 -20.63
N GLU A 124 11.63 -6.47 -21.30
CA GLU A 124 12.16 -6.01 -22.59
C GLU A 124 11.18 -6.25 -23.77
N GLU A 125 10.28 -7.23 -23.65
CA GLU A 125 9.35 -7.64 -24.70
C GLU A 125 7.98 -6.96 -24.58
N LEU A 126 7.69 -6.35 -23.42
CA LEU A 126 6.40 -5.73 -23.14
C LEU A 126 6.32 -4.33 -23.77
N GLU A 127 5.80 -4.25 -24.99
CA GLU A 127 5.32 -2.99 -25.59
C GLU A 127 4.18 -2.36 -24.75
N VAL A 128 3.46 -3.18 -24.02
CA VAL A 128 2.33 -2.79 -23.19
C VAL A 128 2.75 -2.72 -21.74
N ALA A 129 2.52 -1.59 -21.13
CA ALA A 129 2.83 -1.26 -19.75
C ALA A 129 2.19 -2.16 -18.67
N ASP A 130 1.36 -3.12 -19.04
CA ASP A 130 0.76 -4.08 -18.14
C ASP A 130 1.79 -5.11 -17.66
N GLN A 131 1.86 -5.28 -16.34
CA GLN A 131 2.75 -6.20 -15.62
C GLN A 131 4.21 -5.76 -15.49
N GLN A 132 4.59 -4.56 -15.92
CA GLN A 132 5.93 -4.03 -15.70
C GLN A 132 6.24 -3.87 -14.21
N MET A 133 7.49 -4.15 -13.86
CA MET A 133 8.07 -3.83 -12.56
C MET A 133 8.95 -2.62 -12.68
N LEU A 134 8.57 -1.54 -12.01
CA LEU A 134 9.28 -0.28 -12.02
C LEU A 134 9.99 -0.09 -10.67
N PHE A 135 11.15 0.54 -10.72
CA PHE A 135 12.02 0.69 -9.56
C PHE A 135 12.48 2.15 -9.46
N SER A 136 12.57 2.65 -8.22
CA SER A 136 13.16 3.96 -7.97
C SER A 136 14.63 3.97 -8.40
N THR A 137 15.08 5.09 -8.93
CA THR A 137 16.50 5.32 -9.26
C THR A 137 17.39 5.42 -8.02
N ASP A 138 16.79 5.61 -6.84
CA ASP A 138 17.51 5.73 -5.57
C ASP A 138 17.84 4.36 -4.94
N LEU A 139 17.35 3.25 -5.55
CA LEU A 139 17.66 1.91 -5.08
C LEU A 139 19.10 1.54 -5.45
N GLU A 140 19.84 1.08 -4.45
CA GLU A 140 21.24 0.67 -4.59
C GLU A 140 21.36 -0.69 -5.33
N ASP A 141 22.53 -0.95 -5.91
CA ASP A 141 22.81 -2.21 -6.61
C ASP A 141 22.62 -3.43 -5.70
N GLU A 142 22.87 -3.31 -4.40
CA GLU A 142 22.65 -4.37 -3.41
C GLU A 142 21.17 -4.83 -3.38
N TYR A 143 20.21 -3.91 -3.56
CA TYR A 143 18.81 -4.26 -3.66
C TYR A 143 18.54 -5.23 -4.81
N PHE A 144 19.07 -4.94 -6.00
CA PHE A 144 18.90 -5.78 -7.19
C PHE A 144 19.64 -7.10 -7.07
N GLU A 145 20.80 -7.11 -6.41
CA GLU A 145 21.51 -8.34 -6.10
C GLU A 145 20.70 -9.28 -5.19
N GLN A 146 20.02 -8.72 -4.20
CA GLN A 146 19.12 -9.47 -3.31
C GLN A 146 17.82 -9.87 -4.02
N LEU A 147 17.28 -9.03 -4.91
CA LEU A 147 16.09 -9.35 -5.70
C LEU A 147 16.34 -10.56 -6.59
N CYS A 148 17.56 -10.72 -7.12
CA CYS A 148 17.96 -11.82 -7.99
C CYS A 148 18.80 -12.88 -7.27
N ALA A 149 18.62 -13.02 -5.95
CA ALA A 149 19.40 -13.92 -5.13
C ALA A 149 19.03 -15.40 -5.24
N GLU A 150 17.99 -15.75 -6.01
CA GLU A 150 17.55 -17.13 -6.19
C GLU A 150 17.32 -17.45 -7.68
N ALA A 151 17.46 -18.72 -8.04
CA ALA A 151 17.10 -19.22 -9.36
C ALA A 151 16.28 -20.51 -9.25
N TYR A 152 15.32 -20.65 -10.17
CA TYR A 152 14.53 -21.86 -10.24
C TYR A 152 15.32 -23.02 -10.87
N ASN A 153 15.43 -24.12 -10.14
CA ASN A 153 16.06 -25.34 -10.60
C ASN A 153 14.99 -26.33 -11.06
N ALA A 154 14.78 -26.40 -12.37
CA ALA A 154 13.76 -27.27 -12.95
C ALA A 154 14.00 -28.76 -12.66
N ALA A 155 15.27 -29.21 -12.59
CA ALA A 155 15.59 -30.63 -12.30
C ALA A 155 15.23 -31.04 -10.88
N LYS A 156 15.29 -30.10 -9.93
CA LYS A 156 14.94 -30.32 -8.52
C LYS A 156 13.57 -29.76 -8.14
N ASP A 157 12.92 -29.11 -9.09
CA ASP A 157 11.63 -28.43 -8.92
C ASP A 157 11.62 -27.54 -7.66
N ARG A 158 12.62 -26.67 -7.52
CA ARG A 158 12.76 -25.76 -6.37
C ARG A 158 13.57 -24.52 -6.71
N TRP A 159 13.43 -23.51 -5.87
CA TRP A 159 14.30 -22.33 -5.89
C TRP A 159 15.61 -22.63 -5.15
N ASP A 160 16.73 -22.53 -5.83
CA ASP A 160 18.07 -22.65 -5.25
C ASP A 160 18.60 -21.25 -4.95
N LYS A 161 19.09 -21.05 -3.72
CA LYS A 161 19.64 -19.77 -3.25
C LYS A 161 21.03 -19.57 -3.86
N LEU A 162 21.21 -18.50 -4.63
CA LEU A 162 22.47 -18.12 -5.28
C LEU A 162 23.33 -17.20 -4.41
N ARG A 163 22.69 -16.41 -3.55
CA ARG A 163 23.35 -15.41 -2.68
C ARG A 163 22.91 -15.59 -1.23
N LYS A 164 23.74 -15.15 -0.29
CA LYS A 164 23.46 -15.26 1.14
C LYS A 164 22.25 -14.45 1.56
N ARG A 165 22.12 -13.23 1.02
CA ARG A 165 21.01 -12.31 1.31
C ARG A 165 20.00 -12.33 0.17
N ASN A 166 18.71 -12.36 0.51
CA ASN A 166 17.58 -12.38 -0.41
C ASN A 166 16.40 -11.57 0.12
N GLU A 167 16.63 -10.70 1.09
CA GLU A 167 15.57 -9.95 1.79
C GLU A 167 14.73 -9.12 0.83
N ALA A 168 15.35 -8.48 -0.19
CA ALA A 168 14.61 -7.70 -1.19
C ALA A 168 13.64 -8.57 -2.00
N LEU A 169 14.02 -9.82 -2.35
CA LEU A 169 13.12 -10.76 -3.01
C LEU A 169 11.95 -11.14 -2.10
N ASP A 170 12.22 -11.46 -0.84
CA ASP A 170 11.19 -11.84 0.12
C ASP A 170 10.22 -10.68 0.37
N LEU A 171 10.72 -9.43 0.51
CA LEU A 171 9.88 -8.23 0.61
C LEU A 171 9.02 -8.02 -0.64
N LYS A 172 9.56 -8.27 -1.85
CA LYS A 172 8.79 -8.19 -3.10
C LYS A 172 7.67 -9.22 -3.13
N VAL A 173 7.93 -10.46 -2.67
CA VAL A 173 6.91 -11.50 -2.50
C VAL A 173 5.81 -11.06 -1.53
N TYR A 174 6.18 -10.43 -0.40
CA TYR A 174 5.22 -10.00 0.61
C TYR A 174 4.41 -8.78 0.16
N ASN A 175 5.01 -7.86 -0.59
CA ASN A 175 4.29 -6.77 -1.23
C ASN A 175 3.27 -7.28 -2.25
N LEU A 176 3.63 -8.31 -3.02
CA LEU A 176 2.68 -8.95 -3.92
C LEU A 176 1.53 -9.62 -3.14
N ALA A 177 1.82 -10.24 -1.99
CA ALA A 177 0.78 -10.79 -1.11
C ALA A 177 -0.15 -9.69 -0.57
N CYS A 178 0.36 -8.50 -0.24
CA CYS A 178 -0.46 -7.34 0.12
C CYS A 178 -1.43 -6.95 -1.00
N ALA A 179 -0.97 -6.92 -2.26
CA ALA A 179 -1.80 -6.60 -3.42
C ALA A 179 -2.95 -7.60 -3.62
N TYR A 180 -2.75 -8.86 -3.24
CA TYR A 180 -3.76 -9.93 -3.31
C TYR A 180 -4.60 -10.06 -2.05
N HIS A 181 -4.24 -9.34 -0.97
CA HIS A 181 -4.98 -9.42 0.29
C HIS A 181 -6.45 -8.98 0.10
N PRO A 182 -7.44 -9.68 0.73
CA PRO A 182 -8.87 -9.38 0.57
C PRO A 182 -9.28 -7.94 0.85
N LYS A 183 -8.50 -7.19 1.65
CA LYS A 183 -8.75 -5.77 1.91
C LYS A 183 -8.49 -4.89 0.68
N LEU A 184 -7.46 -5.22 -0.14
CA LEU A 184 -7.09 -4.43 -1.32
C LEU A 184 -7.61 -5.05 -2.62
N ARG A 185 -7.37 -6.34 -2.83
CA ARG A 185 -7.79 -7.11 -4.01
C ARG A 185 -7.37 -6.47 -5.33
N LEU A 186 -6.19 -5.84 -5.39
CA LEU A 186 -5.73 -5.13 -6.58
C LEU A 186 -5.63 -6.02 -7.83
N ASN A 187 -5.45 -7.33 -7.63
CA ASN A 187 -5.45 -8.33 -8.70
C ASN A 187 -6.82 -8.53 -9.38
N ALA A 188 -7.89 -8.06 -8.76
CA ALA A 188 -9.26 -8.16 -9.26
C ALA A 188 -9.83 -6.81 -9.73
N PHE A 189 -9.06 -5.73 -9.61
CA PHE A 189 -9.47 -4.39 -10.04
C PHE A 189 -9.77 -4.36 -11.54
N GLN A 190 -10.90 -3.76 -11.87
CA GLN A 190 -11.29 -3.39 -13.21
C GLN A 190 -10.95 -1.92 -13.47
N GLU A 191 -11.12 -1.45 -14.70
CA GLU A 191 -10.85 -0.07 -15.09
C GLU A 191 -11.62 0.94 -14.22
N ALA A 192 -12.88 0.64 -13.90
CA ALA A 192 -13.70 1.49 -13.04
C ALA A 192 -13.15 1.64 -11.61
N ASP A 193 -12.54 0.56 -11.07
CA ASP A 193 -11.92 0.59 -9.75
C ASP A 193 -10.67 1.49 -9.75
N TRP A 194 -9.87 1.40 -10.82
CA TRP A 194 -8.70 2.26 -11.01
C TRP A 194 -9.11 3.72 -11.18
N ALA A 195 -10.12 4.02 -12.00
CA ALA A 195 -10.64 5.38 -12.17
C ALA A 195 -11.16 5.96 -10.85
N ALA A 196 -11.78 5.14 -9.99
CA ALA A 196 -12.20 5.58 -8.66
C ALA A 196 -11.02 5.93 -7.75
N VAL A 197 -9.92 5.17 -7.82
CA VAL A 197 -8.68 5.49 -7.07
C VAL A 197 -8.04 6.76 -7.60
N GLU A 198 -7.91 6.91 -8.92
CA GLU A 198 -7.38 8.11 -9.56
C GLU A 198 -8.15 9.37 -9.13
N ALA A 199 -9.47 9.31 -9.13
CA ALA A 199 -10.31 10.44 -8.73
C ALA A 199 -10.07 10.92 -7.28
N VAL A 200 -9.53 10.05 -6.43
CA VAL A 200 -9.16 10.40 -5.03
C VAL A 200 -7.75 10.96 -4.94
N VAL A 201 -6.82 10.44 -5.75
CA VAL A 201 -5.40 10.78 -5.65
C VAL A 201 -4.97 11.91 -6.59
N GLU A 202 -5.80 12.26 -7.57
CA GLU A 202 -5.65 13.48 -8.37
C GLU A 202 -6.44 14.61 -7.72
N PRO A 203 -5.80 15.77 -7.41
CA PRO A 203 -6.54 16.94 -6.99
C PRO A 203 -7.44 17.38 -8.15
N ARG A 204 -8.73 17.35 -7.94
CA ARG A 204 -9.66 18.01 -8.87
C ARG A 204 -9.34 19.50 -8.81
N VAL A 205 -8.57 20.00 -9.75
CA VAL A 205 -8.47 21.42 -10.01
C VAL A 205 -9.88 21.82 -10.45
N ARG A 206 -10.68 22.40 -9.54
CA ARG A 206 -11.86 23.13 -9.95
C ARG A 206 -11.33 24.27 -10.80
N ASP A 207 -11.56 24.18 -12.09
CA ASP A 207 -11.37 25.34 -12.95
C ASP A 207 -12.34 26.41 -12.46
N LEU A 208 -11.80 27.40 -11.74
CA LEU A 208 -12.57 28.51 -11.19
C LEU A 208 -13.17 29.38 -12.33
N PHE A 209 -12.76 29.12 -13.56
CA PHE A 209 -13.20 29.82 -14.78
C PHE A 209 -14.05 28.92 -15.70
N ALA A 210 -14.26 27.64 -15.33
CA ALA A 210 -15.22 26.82 -16.05
C ALA A 210 -16.64 27.37 -15.79
N GLU A 211 -17.34 27.74 -16.87
CA GLU A 211 -18.74 28.11 -16.76
C GLU A 211 -19.50 26.95 -16.09
N PRO A 212 -20.40 27.25 -15.13
CA PRO A 212 -21.21 26.22 -14.50
C PRO A 212 -21.98 25.47 -15.60
N ALA A 213 -21.79 24.14 -15.67
CA ALA A 213 -22.59 23.31 -16.57
C ALA A 213 -24.05 23.63 -16.32
N ALA A 214 -24.77 24.07 -17.39
CA ALA A 214 -26.18 24.45 -17.32
C ALA A 214 -26.94 23.34 -16.60
N GLU A 215 -27.59 23.66 -15.48
CA GLU A 215 -28.49 22.77 -14.77
C GLU A 215 -29.56 22.34 -15.76
N VAL A 216 -29.57 21.07 -16.11
CA VAL A 216 -30.69 20.49 -16.88
C VAL A 216 -31.84 20.42 -15.89
N GLU A 217 -32.76 21.37 -16.02
CA GLU A 217 -34.01 21.33 -15.27
C GLU A 217 -34.72 19.98 -15.55
N PRO A 218 -35.14 19.26 -14.52
CA PRO A 218 -35.99 18.08 -14.74
C PRO A 218 -37.36 18.54 -15.19
N ASP A 219 -37.71 18.12 -16.39
CA ASP A 219 -38.99 18.32 -17.04
C ASP A 219 -40.15 17.99 -16.10
N SER A 220 -41.03 19.00 -15.93
CA SER A 220 -42.24 18.91 -15.15
C SER A 220 -43.24 17.90 -15.73
N VAL A 221 -43.45 16.79 -15.08
CA VAL A 221 -44.64 15.95 -15.32
C VAL A 221 -45.74 16.38 -14.37
N ARG A 222 -46.72 17.10 -14.98
CA ARG A 222 -48.04 17.35 -14.41
C ARG A 222 -48.81 16.05 -14.29
N ALA A 223 -49.38 15.78 -13.12
CA ALA A 223 -50.77 15.26 -13.04
C ALA A 223 -51.32 15.43 -11.64
N ALA A 224 -52.51 15.92 -11.60
CA ALA A 224 -53.33 16.34 -10.48
C ALA A 224 -53.87 15.13 -9.68
N SER A 225 -54.17 15.34 -8.41
CA SER A 225 -55.56 15.32 -7.84
C SER A 225 -55.54 15.32 -6.33
N ASP A 226 -56.12 16.33 -5.78
CA ASP A 226 -56.96 16.49 -4.58
C ASP A 226 -57.06 15.35 -3.57
N THR A 227 -56.79 15.66 -2.30
CA THR A 227 -57.79 15.64 -1.23
C THR A 227 -57.23 16.20 0.10
N GLU A 228 -58.04 17.03 0.70
CA GLU A 228 -57.96 17.68 2.00
C GLU A 228 -57.92 16.68 3.17
N SER A 229 -57.24 17.02 4.27
CA SER A 229 -57.80 17.23 5.64
C SER A 229 -56.65 17.29 6.65
N ASP A 230 -56.49 18.41 7.25
CA ASP A 230 -56.87 18.86 8.58
C ASP A 230 -56.02 18.41 9.76
N ALA A 231 -55.61 19.46 10.50
CA ALA A 231 -55.32 19.60 11.94
C ALA A 231 -53.98 19.13 12.51
N GLY A 232 -53.29 20.08 13.11
CA GLY A 232 -52.55 19.83 14.34
C GLY A 232 -51.12 20.38 14.46
N ASP A 233 -50.97 21.70 14.69
CA ASP A 233 -49.80 22.31 15.34
C ASP A 233 -49.77 21.90 16.83
N PRO A 234 -48.63 21.67 17.45
CA PRO A 234 -48.04 22.75 18.19
C PRO A 234 -46.51 22.83 18.15
N ALA A 235 -46.05 24.07 18.29
CA ALA A 235 -44.76 24.60 18.57
C ALA A 235 -43.88 23.80 19.56
N LEU A 236 -42.59 23.74 19.28
CA LEU A 236 -41.52 23.68 20.31
C LEU A 236 -40.20 24.25 19.76
N GLU A 237 -39.91 25.39 20.31
CA GLU A 237 -38.63 25.93 20.81
C GLU A 237 -37.36 25.74 19.97
N GLN A 238 -36.95 26.87 19.42
CA GLN A 238 -35.60 27.17 18.95
C GLN A 238 -34.64 27.23 20.12
N HIS A 239 -33.66 26.33 20.20
CA HIS A 239 -32.44 26.54 20.95
C HIS A 239 -31.35 27.00 19.98
N GLU A 240 -31.02 28.28 20.03
CA GLU A 240 -29.79 28.85 19.53
C GLU A 240 -28.62 28.22 20.28
N VAL A 241 -27.70 27.55 19.52
CA VAL A 241 -26.39 27.17 20.02
C VAL A 241 -25.39 28.15 19.45
N GLU A 242 -24.92 29.04 20.31
CA GLU A 242 -23.85 30.01 20.09
C GLU A 242 -22.57 29.29 19.63
N ALA A 243 -22.12 29.57 18.42
CA ALA A 243 -20.86 29.06 17.89
C ALA A 243 -19.71 29.93 18.43
N ALA A 244 -18.91 29.37 19.34
CA ALA A 244 -17.65 29.99 19.76
C ALA A 244 -16.64 29.97 18.61
N VAL A 245 -16.35 31.13 18.08
CA VAL A 245 -15.25 31.36 17.13
C VAL A 245 -13.95 31.36 17.90
N ILE A 246 -13.11 30.34 17.69
CA ILE A 246 -11.73 30.33 18.15
C ILE A 246 -10.89 30.99 17.04
N GLU A 247 -10.49 32.20 17.32
CA GLU A 247 -9.53 32.96 16.51
C GLU A 247 -8.13 32.35 16.73
N VAL A 248 -7.56 31.70 15.72
CA VAL A 248 -6.18 31.20 15.76
C VAL A 248 -5.31 32.20 14.98
N GLU A 249 -4.50 32.95 15.70
CA GLU A 249 -3.49 33.82 15.08
C GLU A 249 -2.45 33.00 14.30
N PRO A 250 -2.08 33.38 13.07
CA PRO A 250 -1.05 32.71 12.34
C PRO A 250 0.33 33.12 12.86
N VAL A 251 1.06 32.18 13.45
CA VAL A 251 2.50 32.37 13.72
C VAL A 251 3.24 32.30 12.38
N VAL A 252 3.48 33.45 11.79
CA VAL A 252 4.37 33.59 10.64
C VAL A 252 5.79 33.66 11.17
N SER A 253 6.47 32.53 11.19
CA SER A 253 7.94 32.51 11.30
C SER A 253 8.51 32.73 9.91
N ALA A 254 9.20 33.86 9.74
CA ALA A 254 9.89 34.21 8.50
C ALA A 254 11.03 33.21 8.26
N LEU A 255 10.82 32.29 7.33
CA LEU A 255 11.88 31.55 6.67
C LEU A 255 12.31 32.33 5.45
N GLU A 256 13.58 32.73 5.41
CA GLU A 256 14.18 33.34 4.24
C GLU A 256 14.01 32.45 3.00
N PRO A 257 13.78 33.00 1.81
CA PRO A 257 13.61 32.23 0.60
C PRO A 257 14.95 31.59 0.22
N VAL A 258 15.05 30.28 0.37
CA VAL A 258 16.11 29.47 -0.23
C VAL A 258 15.82 29.41 -1.72
N GLU A 259 16.70 29.94 -2.55
CA GLU A 259 16.63 29.79 -4.01
C GLU A 259 16.57 28.29 -4.34
N PRO A 260 15.60 27.82 -5.13
CA PRO A 260 15.52 26.42 -5.52
C PRO A 260 16.70 26.09 -6.44
N GLU A 261 17.52 25.13 -6.03
CA GLU A 261 18.49 24.53 -6.95
C GLU A 261 17.76 24.01 -8.21
N PRO A 262 18.38 24.14 -9.41
CA PRO A 262 17.75 23.69 -10.64
C PRO A 262 17.48 22.20 -10.56
N ARG A 263 16.21 21.83 -10.57
CA ARG A 263 15.77 20.43 -10.63
C ARG A 263 16.36 19.81 -11.88
N PRO A 264 17.01 18.65 -11.81
CA PRO A 264 17.34 17.88 -13.00
C PRO A 264 16.01 17.58 -13.72
N ASN A 265 15.99 17.83 -15.02
CA ASN A 265 14.83 17.66 -15.88
C ASN A 265 14.10 16.36 -15.58
N ALA A 266 12.82 16.49 -15.20
CA ALA A 266 11.90 15.39 -15.01
C ALA A 266 11.48 14.82 -16.39
N THR A 267 12.45 14.31 -17.15
CA THR A 267 12.20 13.58 -18.36
C THR A 267 12.70 12.16 -18.16
N GLY A 268 11.75 11.31 -17.87
CA GLY A 268 11.88 9.90 -18.17
C GLY A 268 12.41 9.06 -17.02
N TRP A 269 11.54 8.26 -16.51
CA TRP A 269 11.88 6.94 -16.04
C TRP A 269 12.49 6.19 -17.23
N VAL A 270 13.82 6.28 -17.37
CA VAL A 270 14.53 5.46 -18.34
C VAL A 270 14.89 4.18 -17.63
N PRO A 271 14.41 3.00 -18.09
CA PRO A 271 14.95 1.75 -17.58
C PRO A 271 16.45 1.76 -17.86
N ARG A 272 17.29 1.59 -16.84
CA ARG A 272 18.75 1.40 -17.05
C ARG A 272 18.91 0.18 -17.92
N ARG A 273 19.33 0.39 -19.17
CA ARG A 273 19.66 -0.63 -20.17
C ARG A 273 20.99 -1.32 -19.88
N ASP A 274 21.37 -1.51 -18.67
CA ASP A 274 22.56 -2.31 -18.38
C ASP A 274 22.12 -3.74 -18.06
N ASN A 275 22.43 -4.60 -18.98
CA ASN A 275 22.15 -6.03 -19.06
C ASN A 275 22.74 -6.80 -17.85
N TRP A 276 22.21 -6.54 -16.65
CA TRP A 276 22.64 -7.21 -15.42
C TRP A 276 22.18 -8.67 -15.33
N LEU A 277 21.18 -9.08 -16.13
CA LEU A 277 20.72 -10.46 -16.24
C LEU A 277 21.70 -11.36 -17.02
N THR A 278 22.65 -10.80 -17.80
CA THR A 278 23.56 -11.58 -18.65
C THR A 278 24.99 -11.64 -18.15
N ARG A 279 25.33 -11.01 -17.03
CA ARG A 279 26.66 -11.21 -16.42
C ARG A 279 26.67 -12.51 -15.62
N ARG A 280 27.19 -13.55 -16.29
CA ARG A 280 27.61 -14.83 -15.67
C ARG A 280 28.84 -14.61 -14.79
#